data_4178640b2839aec8c4f383a2ee4f2e9a
#
_entry.id   4178640b2839aec8c4f383a2ee4f2e9a
#
_cell.length_a   1.000
_cell.length_b   1.000
_cell.length_c   1.000
_cell.angle_alpha   90.00
_cell.angle_beta   90.00
_cell.angle_gamma   90.00
#
_symmetry.space_group_name_H-M   'P 1'
#
loop_
_entity.id
_entity.type
_entity.pdbx_description
1 polymer ?
#
loop_
_entity_poly.entity_id
_entity_poly.type
_entity_poly.pdbx_seq_one_letter_code
_entity_poly.pdbx_strand_id
1 'polypeptide(L)'
;MTKNNIDEVLLIGLPNSGKSSLVNALSKKKVSIIGSTPNTTRDKVSTTIKRNDKIFNISDLPGYLEDPDELNEKFQNKLKAYLNDAKLIMFVIDVHTTNYSGLDKIHSLLQKNINKEQKVITVFNKCENFKKFELNTELYKYIYDSD
;
A
#
# COMPACT_ATOMS: atom_id res chain seq x y z
N MET A 1 -22.76 22.51 -1.21
CA MET A 1 -22.43 21.10 -1.37
C MET A 1 -21.03 20.88 -0.85
N THR A 2 -20.93 20.26 0.30
CA THR A 2 -19.66 19.75 0.78
C THR A 2 -19.29 18.55 -0.08
N LYS A 3 -18.25 18.67 -0.89
CA LYS A 3 -17.60 17.49 -1.48
C LYS A 3 -17.20 16.62 -0.31
N ASN A 4 -17.79 15.44 -0.20
CA ASN A 4 -17.27 14.42 0.70
C ASN A 4 -15.83 14.15 0.25
N ASN A 5 -14.87 14.70 0.96
CA ASN A 5 -13.48 14.41 0.71
C ASN A 5 -13.24 12.96 1.10
N ILE A 6 -13.18 12.11 0.09
CA ILE A 6 -12.74 10.73 0.24
C ILE A 6 -11.22 10.75 0.19
N ASP A 7 -10.60 10.35 1.28
CA ASP A 7 -9.15 10.24 1.34
C ASP A 7 -8.71 8.91 0.70
N GLU A 8 -7.90 9.01 -0.33
CA GLU A 8 -7.33 7.84 -1.01
C GLU A 8 -6.11 7.32 -0.26
N VAL A 9 -6.15 6.05 0.12
CA VAL A 9 -5.07 5.31 0.77
C VAL A 9 -4.65 4.17 -0.15
N LEU A 10 -3.40 4.14 -0.54
CA LEU A 10 -2.85 3.12 -1.42
C LEU A 10 -1.90 2.21 -0.65
N LEU A 11 -2.13 0.90 -0.74
CA LEU A 11 -1.19 -0.10 -0.24
C LEU A 11 -0.31 -0.59 -1.38
N ILE A 12 0.98 -0.56 -1.17
CA ILE A 12 1.98 -1.06 -2.11
C ILE A 12 2.95 -2.00 -1.38
N GLY A 13 3.38 -3.03 -2.04
CA GLY A 13 4.31 -4.01 -1.48
C GLY A 13 4.46 -5.20 -2.40
N LEU A 14 5.40 -6.08 -2.07
CA LEU A 14 5.62 -7.32 -2.80
C LEU A 14 4.40 -8.25 -2.69
N PRO A 15 4.24 -9.19 -3.65
CA PRO A 15 3.27 -10.27 -3.50
C PRO A 15 3.47 -10.99 -2.17
N ASN A 16 2.38 -11.39 -1.53
CA ASN A 16 2.38 -12.10 -0.24
C ASN A 16 2.93 -11.29 0.96
N SER A 17 3.05 -9.97 0.84
CA SER A 17 3.44 -9.12 1.98
C SER A 17 2.32 -8.96 3.03
N GLY A 18 1.10 -9.38 2.72
CA GLY A 18 -0.04 -9.31 3.60
C GLY A 18 -0.92 -8.07 3.42
N LYS A 19 -0.85 -7.41 2.28
CA LYS A 19 -1.67 -6.22 1.97
C LYS A 19 -3.17 -6.50 2.12
N SER A 20 -3.67 -7.57 1.52
CA SER A 20 -5.09 -7.96 1.59
C SER A 20 -5.52 -8.28 3.02
N SER A 21 -4.69 -8.97 3.77
CA SER A 21 -4.95 -9.26 5.19
C SER A 21 -4.99 -7.99 6.03
N LEU A 22 -4.13 -7.02 5.73
CA LEU A 22 -4.11 -5.72 6.39
C LEU A 22 -5.39 -4.93 6.10
N VAL A 23 -5.84 -4.90 4.85
CA VAL A 23 -7.12 -4.25 4.48
C VAL A 23 -8.28 -4.89 5.23
N ASN A 24 -8.33 -6.22 5.30
CA ASN A 24 -9.36 -6.93 6.04
C ASN A 24 -9.33 -6.60 7.54
N ALA A 25 -8.15 -6.54 8.13
CA ALA A 25 -8.00 -6.19 9.55
C ALA A 25 -8.45 -4.76 9.84
N LEU A 26 -8.07 -3.82 8.99
CA LEU A 26 -8.49 -2.42 9.11
C LEU A 26 -10.00 -2.25 8.94
N SER A 27 -10.60 -3.01 8.04
CA SER A 27 -12.04 -2.95 7.76
C SER A 27 -12.90 -3.54 8.88
N LYS A 28 -12.35 -4.40 9.73
CA LYS A 28 -13.06 -5.03 10.85
C LYS A 28 -13.06 -4.21 12.15
N LYS A 29 -12.19 -3.22 12.28
CA LYS A 29 -12.02 -2.44 13.50
C LYS A 29 -12.87 -1.18 13.54
N LYS A 30 -14.11 -1.27 14.08
CA LYS A 30 -15.00 -0.11 14.32
C LYS A 30 -15.15 0.81 13.11
N VAL A 31 -15.21 0.22 11.93
CA VAL A 31 -15.40 0.93 10.66
C VAL A 31 -16.59 0.32 9.92
N SER A 32 -17.27 1.12 9.15
CA SER A 32 -18.33 0.66 8.25
C SER A 32 -17.80 0.55 6.85
N ILE A 33 -17.96 -0.61 6.23
CA ILE A 33 -17.68 -0.79 4.80
C ILE A 33 -18.87 -0.24 4.03
N ILE A 34 -18.66 0.77 3.20
CA ILE A 34 -19.72 1.39 2.39
C ILE A 34 -19.63 1.05 0.92
N GLY A 35 -18.58 0.37 0.48
CA GLY A 35 -18.44 -0.12 -0.88
C GLY A 35 -17.18 -0.93 -1.08
N SER A 36 -17.23 -1.82 -2.05
CA SER A 36 -16.07 -2.52 -2.58
C SER A 36 -16.21 -2.63 -4.09
N THR A 37 -15.11 -2.38 -4.79
CA THR A 37 -15.08 -2.53 -6.25
C THR A 37 -14.56 -3.91 -6.58
N PRO A 38 -15.31 -4.75 -7.31
CA PRO A 38 -14.85 -6.07 -7.69
C PRO A 38 -13.64 -5.98 -8.61
N ASN A 39 -12.74 -6.94 -8.46
CA ASN A 39 -11.53 -7.07 -9.24
C ASN A 39 -11.78 -7.36 -10.69
N THR A 40 -11.19 -6.55 -11.54
CA THR A 40 -10.67 -7.04 -12.79
C THR A 40 -9.17 -7.32 -12.59
N THR A 41 -8.70 -8.47 -13.08
CA THR A 41 -7.29 -8.86 -13.05
C THR A 41 -6.37 -7.69 -13.41
N ARG A 42 -5.44 -7.32 -12.50
CA ARG A 42 -4.46 -6.24 -12.62
C ARG A 42 -4.93 -4.82 -12.30
N ASP A 43 -6.20 -4.61 -11.94
CA ASP A 43 -6.64 -3.31 -11.43
C ASP A 43 -6.58 -3.27 -9.90
N LYS A 44 -6.58 -2.05 -9.35
CA LYS A 44 -6.61 -1.90 -7.91
C LYS A 44 -7.91 -2.42 -7.33
N VAL A 45 -7.81 -3.11 -6.20
CA VAL A 45 -8.97 -3.48 -5.38
C VAL A 45 -9.21 -2.40 -4.38
N SER A 46 -10.40 -1.81 -4.40
CA SER A 46 -10.74 -0.72 -3.50
C SER A 46 -11.83 -1.13 -2.53
N THR A 47 -11.64 -0.78 -1.26
CA THR A 47 -12.64 -0.89 -0.21
C THR A 47 -12.87 0.48 0.38
N THR A 48 -14.10 0.96 0.37
CA THR A 48 -14.46 2.24 0.96
C THR A 48 -14.95 2.02 2.38
N ILE A 49 -14.32 2.67 3.33
CA ILE A 49 -14.65 2.56 4.75
C ILE A 49 -14.98 3.94 5.33
N LYS A 50 -15.87 3.94 6.32
CA LYS A 50 -16.19 5.13 7.10
C LYS A 50 -15.77 4.91 8.54
N ARG A 51 -14.98 5.85 9.08
CA ARG A 51 -14.59 5.88 10.48
C ARG A 51 -14.79 7.29 11.02
N ASN A 52 -15.63 7.38 12.06
CA ASN A 52 -16.13 8.68 12.51
C ASN A 52 -16.78 9.41 11.32
N ASP A 53 -16.49 10.67 11.08
CA ASP A 53 -17.04 11.42 9.95
C ASP A 53 -16.12 11.43 8.71
N LYS A 54 -15.09 10.58 8.71
CA LYS A 54 -14.14 10.48 7.59
C LYS A 54 -14.38 9.25 6.74
N ILE A 55 -14.28 9.43 5.45
CA ILE A 55 -14.41 8.36 4.45
C ILE A 55 -13.04 8.13 3.83
N PHE A 56 -12.61 6.86 3.81
CA PHE A 56 -11.36 6.45 3.21
C PHE A 56 -11.63 5.42 2.12
N ASN A 57 -10.96 5.56 1.02
CA ASN A 57 -10.91 4.54 -0.01
C ASN A 57 -9.55 3.86 0.05
N ILE A 58 -9.53 2.61 0.53
CA ILE A 58 -8.30 1.82 0.68
C ILE A 58 -8.16 0.93 -0.53
N SER A 59 -7.07 1.10 -1.26
CA SER A 59 -6.81 0.35 -2.49
C SER A 59 -5.56 -0.50 -2.36
N ASP A 60 -5.67 -1.73 -2.82
CA ASP A 60 -4.56 -2.66 -3.00
C ASP A 60 -4.29 -2.85 -4.50
N LEU A 61 -3.05 -3.08 -4.87
CA LEU A 61 -2.60 -3.33 -6.24
C LEU A 61 -2.13 -4.79 -6.38
N PRO A 62 -3.06 -5.76 -6.51
CA PRO A 62 -2.67 -7.15 -6.65
C PRO A 62 -1.98 -7.40 -8.00
N GLY A 63 -1.02 -8.32 -8.01
CA GLY A 63 -0.34 -8.76 -9.23
C GLY A 63 0.61 -7.74 -9.85
N TYR A 64 0.85 -6.63 -9.18
CA TYR A 64 1.59 -5.51 -9.75
C TYR A 64 3.09 -5.75 -9.87
N LEU A 65 3.60 -6.67 -9.07
CA LEU A 65 5.04 -6.94 -8.94
C LEU A 65 5.36 -8.41 -9.15
N GLU A 66 4.40 -9.18 -9.67
CA GLU A 66 4.59 -10.60 -9.92
C GLU A 66 5.54 -10.85 -11.10
N ASP A 67 5.53 -9.95 -12.07
CA ASP A 67 6.46 -10.01 -13.20
C ASP A 67 6.99 -8.61 -13.54
N PRO A 68 8.24 -8.31 -13.19
CA PRO A 68 8.87 -7.04 -13.52
C PRO A 68 9.01 -6.78 -15.02
N ASP A 69 9.04 -7.85 -15.84
CA ASP A 69 9.18 -7.74 -17.29
C ASP A 69 7.86 -7.39 -17.97
N GLU A 70 6.74 -7.57 -17.27
CA GLU A 70 5.42 -7.12 -17.73
C GLU A 70 5.13 -5.64 -17.45
N LEU A 71 6.07 -4.90 -16.87
CA LEU A 71 5.95 -3.46 -16.64
C LEU A 71 6.04 -2.69 -17.96
N ASN A 72 5.03 -2.87 -18.81
CA ASN A 72 4.91 -2.05 -20.00
C ASN A 72 4.57 -0.60 -19.64
N GLU A 73 4.77 0.31 -20.59
CA GLU A 73 4.55 1.74 -20.41
C GLU A 73 3.12 2.07 -19.92
N LYS A 74 2.11 1.39 -20.45
CA LYS A 74 0.71 1.57 -20.07
C LYS A 74 0.46 1.26 -18.60
N PHE A 75 1.10 0.23 -18.10
CA PHE A 75 1.00 -0.21 -16.72
C PHE A 75 1.71 0.74 -15.75
N GLN A 76 2.90 1.22 -16.12
CA GLN A 76 3.61 2.24 -15.36
C GLN A 76 2.82 3.54 -15.27
N ASN A 77 2.14 3.93 -16.33
CA ASN A 77 1.29 5.12 -16.33
C ASN A 77 0.08 4.98 -15.40
N LYS A 78 -0.54 3.81 -15.35
CA LYS A 78 -1.61 3.51 -14.38
C LYS A 78 -1.10 3.61 -12.94
N LEU A 79 0.05 3.04 -12.67
CA LEU A 79 0.66 3.08 -11.34
C LEU A 79 0.96 4.50 -10.90
N LYS A 80 1.54 5.30 -11.78
CA LYS A 80 1.80 6.72 -11.51
C LYS A 80 0.52 7.46 -11.18
N ALA A 81 -0.57 7.19 -11.90
CA ALA A 81 -1.85 7.80 -11.63
C ALA A 81 -2.39 7.41 -10.24
N TYR A 82 -2.33 6.14 -9.87
CA TYR A 82 -2.76 5.69 -8.55
C TYR A 82 -1.89 6.27 -7.42
N LEU A 83 -0.59 6.35 -7.62
CA LEU A 83 0.32 6.98 -6.66
C LEU A 83 0.02 8.47 -6.51
N ASN A 84 -0.24 9.15 -7.61
CA ASN A 84 -0.51 10.59 -7.61
C ASN A 84 -1.82 10.95 -6.91
N ASP A 85 -2.84 10.09 -7.02
CA ASP A 85 -4.15 10.29 -6.39
C ASP A 85 -4.15 9.96 -4.89
N ALA A 86 -3.18 9.19 -4.42
CA ALA A 86 -3.13 8.76 -3.02
C ALA A 86 -2.68 9.89 -2.10
N LYS A 87 -3.43 10.10 -1.03
CA LYS A 87 -3.05 11.00 0.06
C LYS A 87 -2.09 10.36 1.04
N LEU A 88 -2.28 9.06 1.28
CA LEU A 88 -1.43 8.23 2.10
C LEU A 88 -1.03 6.98 1.31
N ILE A 89 0.24 6.66 1.32
CA ILE A 89 0.78 5.44 0.75
C ILE A 89 1.34 4.59 1.89
N MET A 90 0.88 3.35 1.97
CA MET A 90 1.36 2.37 2.93
C MET A 90 2.26 1.37 2.20
N PHE A 91 3.55 1.44 2.49
CA PHE A 91 4.52 0.48 1.97
C PHE A 91 4.59 -0.72 2.92
N VAL A 92 3.94 -1.83 2.53
CA VAL A 92 3.80 -3.03 3.36
C VAL A 92 4.94 -4.00 3.06
N ILE A 93 5.71 -4.32 4.09
CA ILE A 93 6.89 -5.19 3.99
C ILE A 93 6.71 -6.38 4.92
N ASP A 94 6.82 -7.59 4.36
CA ASP A 94 6.99 -8.81 5.15
C ASP A 94 8.39 -8.80 5.77
N VAL A 95 8.46 -8.83 7.09
CA VAL A 95 9.75 -8.79 7.82
C VAL A 95 10.67 -9.99 7.53
N HIS A 96 10.11 -11.06 7.00
CA HIS A 96 10.84 -12.27 6.65
C HIS A 96 11.27 -12.30 5.18
N THR A 97 10.98 -11.25 4.41
CA THR A 97 11.33 -11.24 2.99
C THR A 97 12.84 -11.26 2.78
N THR A 98 13.27 -11.97 1.76
CA THR A 98 14.63 -11.95 1.25
C THR A 98 14.72 -11.30 -0.13
N ASN A 99 13.60 -10.87 -0.67
CA ASN A 99 13.54 -10.24 -1.98
C ASN A 99 13.85 -8.74 -1.92
N TYR A 100 15.09 -8.41 -1.58
CA TYR A 100 15.55 -7.02 -1.49
C TYR A 100 15.54 -6.30 -2.85
N SER A 101 15.79 -7.04 -3.93
CA SER A 101 15.70 -6.50 -5.28
C SER A 101 14.29 -5.97 -5.60
N GLY A 102 13.26 -6.73 -5.22
CA GLY A 102 11.86 -6.29 -5.35
C GLY A 102 11.54 -5.09 -4.49
N LEU A 103 12.02 -5.04 -3.25
CA LEU A 103 11.85 -3.89 -2.37
C LEU A 103 12.54 -2.64 -2.94
N ASP A 104 13.74 -2.78 -3.49
CA ASP A 104 14.47 -1.67 -4.10
C ASP A 104 13.72 -1.09 -5.30
N LYS A 105 13.06 -1.92 -6.09
CA LYS A 105 12.24 -1.46 -7.22
C LYS A 105 11.05 -0.63 -6.75
N ILE A 106 10.35 -1.08 -5.71
CA ILE A 106 9.23 -0.35 -5.12
C ILE A 106 9.72 0.96 -4.52
N HIS A 107 10.81 0.92 -3.77
CA HIS A 107 11.38 2.08 -3.13
C HIS A 107 11.78 3.15 -4.15
N SER A 108 12.45 2.76 -5.23
CA SER A 108 12.80 3.66 -6.34
C SER A 108 11.57 4.27 -7.00
N LEU A 109 10.54 3.46 -7.20
CA LEU A 109 9.28 3.90 -7.77
C LEU A 109 8.60 4.95 -6.89
N LEU A 110 8.57 4.74 -5.58
CA LEU A 110 8.02 5.68 -4.62
C LEU A 110 8.81 6.98 -4.62
N GLN A 111 10.12 6.91 -4.56
CA GLN A 111 10.98 8.10 -4.57
C GLN A 111 10.77 8.98 -5.81
N LYS A 112 10.52 8.37 -6.96
CA LYS A 112 10.33 9.10 -8.22
C LYS A 112 8.95 9.75 -8.36
N ASN A 113 7.92 9.23 -7.69
CA ASN A 113 6.53 9.57 -7.94
C ASN A 113 5.82 10.24 -6.76
N ILE A 114 6.46 10.36 -5.60
CA ILE A 114 5.88 10.99 -4.43
C ILE A 114 6.17 12.48 -4.45
N ASN A 115 5.15 13.28 -4.12
CA ASN A 115 5.30 14.71 -3.90
C ASN A 115 5.25 15.05 -2.40
N LYS A 116 5.53 16.30 -2.06
CA LYS A 116 5.62 16.77 -0.67
C LYS A 116 4.29 16.76 0.11
N GLU A 117 3.18 16.71 -0.58
CA GLU A 117 1.84 16.72 0.02
C GLU A 117 1.38 15.32 0.40
N GLN A 118 2.04 14.31 -0.12
CA GLN A 118 1.72 12.90 0.14
C GLN A 118 2.49 12.38 1.34
N LYS A 119 1.83 11.57 2.14
CA LYS A 119 2.46 10.84 3.24
C LYS A 119 2.74 9.41 2.81
N VAL A 120 3.92 8.94 3.18
CA VAL A 120 4.28 7.53 3.04
C VAL A 120 4.62 6.98 4.41
N ILE A 121 4.06 5.84 4.74
CA ILE A 121 4.43 5.09 5.94
C ILE A 121 4.86 3.69 5.56
N THR A 122 5.85 3.18 6.27
CA THR A 122 6.28 1.78 6.12
C THR A 122 5.58 0.93 7.18
N VAL A 123 4.96 -0.14 6.74
CA VAL A 123 4.29 -1.11 7.61
C VAL A 123 5.05 -2.41 7.58
N PHE A 124 5.70 -2.76 8.68
CA PHE A 124 6.32 -4.07 8.84
C PHE A 124 5.28 -5.08 9.31
N ASN A 125 5.06 -6.09 8.50
CA ASN A 125 4.01 -7.08 8.69
C ASN A 125 4.58 -8.46 9.04
N LYS A 126 3.74 -9.33 9.59
CA LYS A 126 4.06 -10.69 9.99
C LYS A 126 5.01 -10.76 11.19
N CYS A 127 4.81 -9.86 12.15
CA CYS A 127 5.61 -9.74 13.37
C CYS A 127 5.03 -10.54 14.55
N GLU A 128 4.47 -11.72 14.33
CA GLU A 128 3.74 -12.48 15.35
C GLU A 128 4.61 -12.92 16.55
N ASN A 129 5.91 -13.05 16.34
CA ASN A 129 6.86 -13.43 17.37
C ASN A 129 7.66 -12.23 17.88
N PHE A 130 6.96 -11.18 18.26
CA PHE A 130 7.58 -9.89 18.61
C PHE A 130 8.71 -9.97 19.66
N LYS A 131 8.64 -10.90 20.62
CA LYS A 131 9.70 -11.09 21.63
C LYS A 131 11.03 -11.63 21.08
N LYS A 132 11.02 -12.19 19.89
CA LYS A 132 12.19 -12.71 19.18
C LYS A 132 12.49 -11.92 17.91
N PHE A 133 11.75 -10.84 17.71
CA PHE A 133 11.86 -10.09 16.49
C PHE A 133 13.03 -9.10 16.59
N GLU A 134 14.04 -9.36 15.81
CA GLU A 134 15.06 -8.35 15.49
C GLU A 134 14.84 -7.96 14.04
N LEU A 135 14.49 -6.69 13.81
CA LEU A 135 14.37 -6.19 12.47
C LEU A 135 15.71 -6.29 11.76
N ASN A 136 15.74 -6.99 10.63
CA ASN A 136 16.95 -7.04 9.82
C ASN A 136 17.35 -5.62 9.41
N THR A 137 18.60 -5.26 9.69
CA THR A 137 19.13 -3.92 9.41
C THR A 137 19.02 -3.53 7.93
N GLU A 138 19.01 -4.50 7.03
CA GLU A 138 18.77 -4.30 5.60
C GLU A 138 17.41 -3.63 5.31
N LEU A 139 16.43 -3.79 6.19
CA LEU A 139 15.09 -3.21 6.02
C LEU A 139 15.01 -1.74 6.45
N TYR A 140 15.98 -1.23 7.18
CA TYR A 140 15.94 0.15 7.69
C TYR A 140 15.92 1.20 6.57
N LYS A 141 16.52 0.91 5.43
CA LYS A 141 16.55 1.84 4.29
C LYS A 141 15.17 2.07 3.65
N TYR A 142 14.17 1.21 3.95
CA TYR A 142 12.81 1.32 3.42
C TYR A 142 11.86 2.03 4.39
N ILE A 143 12.35 2.51 5.52
CA ILE A 143 11.52 3.23 6.48
C ILE A 143 11.24 4.62 5.97
N TYR A 144 9.96 4.91 5.86
CA TYR A 144 9.45 6.25 5.66
C TYR A 144 8.88 6.74 6.98
N ASP A 145 9.47 7.80 7.52
CA ASP A 145 8.98 8.45 8.73
C ASP A 145 7.78 9.34 8.41
N SER A 146 6.75 9.17 9.19
CA SER A 146 5.59 10.06 9.18
C SER A 146 5.81 11.18 10.21
N ASP A 147 6.64 12.13 9.90
CA ASP A 147 6.67 13.37 10.67
C ASP A 147 5.44 14.23 10.37
#